data_358bb1728f514dc472ac10764b7f03c0
#
_entry.id   358bb1728f514dc472ac10764b7f03c0
#
_cell.length_a   1.000
_cell.length_b   1.000
_cell.length_c   1.000
_cell.angle_alpha   90.00
_cell.angle_beta   90.00
_cell.angle_gamma   90.00
#
_symmetry.space_group_name_H-M   'P 1'
#
loop_
_entity.id
_entity.type
_entity.pdbx_description
1 polymer ?
#
loop_
_entity_poly.entity_id
_entity_poly.type
_entity_poly.pdbx_seq_one_letter_code
_entity_poly.pdbx_strand_id
1 'polypeptide(L)'
;MDLRNHSTALFVKDIEASKSFYSGILGLKIILDFGKNVIYSGGLTTWEIREKHIIPLKLGRENISDTGSNRFEIYFETENLDGNLENLKKNGVKFLHGLHEEPWGQRTIRFFDPDNHLIEIGESMKIFVGRFYNEGLSVDEIEKRTSVPRNEIIRLLEL
;
A
#
# COMPACT_ATOMS: atom_id res chain seq x y z
N MET A 1 -3.70 -25.97 14.08
CA MET A 1 -4.05 -24.54 14.28
C MET A 1 -4.93 -24.12 13.11
N ASP A 2 -6.12 -23.61 13.36
CA ASP A 2 -7.08 -23.19 12.30
C ASP A 2 -7.15 -21.65 12.30
N LEU A 3 -6.26 -21.01 11.53
CA LEU A 3 -6.18 -19.57 11.39
C LEU A 3 -6.98 -19.16 10.14
N ARG A 4 -7.98 -18.30 10.34
CA ARG A 4 -8.84 -17.78 9.28
C ARG A 4 -8.85 -16.26 9.35
N ASN A 5 -8.94 -15.62 8.20
CA ASN A 5 -9.04 -14.15 8.05
C ASN A 5 -7.89 -13.40 8.75
N HIS A 6 -6.99 -12.86 7.99
CA HIS A 6 -5.97 -11.95 8.50
C HIS A 6 -6.26 -10.51 8.07
N SER A 7 -5.87 -9.55 8.90
CA SER A 7 -5.82 -8.14 8.51
C SER A 7 -4.57 -7.51 9.09
N THR A 8 -4.09 -6.45 8.45
CA THR A 8 -3.01 -5.62 8.99
C THR A 8 -3.63 -4.47 9.77
N ALA A 9 -3.31 -4.38 11.07
CA ALA A 9 -3.78 -3.29 11.92
C ALA A 9 -2.65 -2.27 12.15
N LEU A 10 -2.87 -1.04 11.73
CA LEU A 10 -2.00 0.09 11.99
C LEU A 10 -2.47 0.82 13.25
N PHE A 11 -1.56 1.06 14.16
CA PHE A 11 -1.85 1.91 15.32
C PHE A 11 -1.64 3.37 14.94
N VAL A 12 -2.70 4.15 15.10
CA VAL A 12 -2.76 5.55 14.66
C VAL A 12 -3.05 6.47 15.83
N LYS A 13 -2.62 7.73 15.73
CA LYS A 13 -2.86 8.76 16.76
C LYS A 13 -4.26 9.33 16.70
N ASP A 14 -4.76 9.52 15.47
CA ASP A 14 -6.03 10.18 15.20
C ASP A 14 -6.78 9.38 14.12
N ILE A 15 -7.89 8.78 14.54
CA ILE A 15 -8.70 7.95 13.64
C ILE A 15 -9.38 8.76 12.55
N GLU A 16 -9.74 10.03 12.81
CA GLU A 16 -10.39 10.87 11.81
C GLU A 16 -9.38 11.34 10.74
N ALA A 17 -8.14 11.64 11.13
CA ALA A 17 -7.05 11.89 10.18
C ALA A 17 -6.80 10.65 9.31
N SER A 18 -6.81 9.46 9.89
CA SER A 18 -6.66 8.19 9.18
C SER A 18 -7.83 7.93 8.21
N LYS A 19 -9.08 8.18 8.62
CA LYS A 19 -10.26 8.07 7.72
C LYS A 19 -10.14 9.03 6.54
N SER A 20 -9.78 10.28 6.81
CA SER A 20 -9.60 11.31 5.77
C SER A 20 -8.51 10.90 4.79
N PHE A 21 -7.44 10.29 5.26
CA PHE A 21 -6.35 9.83 4.42
C PHE A 21 -6.73 8.56 3.63
N TYR A 22 -7.05 7.45 4.31
CA TYR A 22 -7.28 6.16 3.66
C TYR A 22 -8.56 6.13 2.82
N SER A 23 -9.64 6.73 3.30
CA SER A 23 -10.90 6.76 2.55
C SER A 23 -11.01 8.00 1.67
N GLY A 24 -10.62 9.18 2.16
CA GLY A 24 -10.74 10.43 1.41
C GLY A 24 -9.69 10.58 0.31
N ILE A 25 -8.41 10.33 0.59
CA ILE A 25 -7.31 10.52 -0.37
C ILE A 25 -7.06 9.24 -1.17
N LEU A 26 -6.89 8.08 -0.51
CA LEU A 26 -6.60 6.81 -1.18
C LEU A 26 -7.85 6.12 -1.75
N GLY A 27 -9.06 6.54 -1.35
CA GLY A 27 -10.32 6.00 -1.88
C GLY A 27 -10.68 4.60 -1.37
N LEU A 28 -10.07 4.14 -0.27
CA LEU A 28 -10.40 2.84 0.31
C LEU A 28 -11.82 2.87 0.91
N LYS A 29 -12.63 1.87 0.56
CA LYS A 29 -13.98 1.74 1.12
C LYS A 29 -13.91 1.31 2.58
N ILE A 30 -14.58 2.05 3.46
CA ILE A 30 -14.81 1.61 4.84
C ILE A 30 -15.82 0.45 4.83
N ILE A 31 -15.42 -0.68 5.42
CA ILE A 31 -16.26 -1.89 5.55
C ILE A 31 -16.96 -1.89 6.91
N LEU A 32 -16.23 -1.59 7.99
CA LEU A 32 -16.77 -1.48 9.34
C LEU A 32 -16.10 -0.31 10.06
N ASP A 33 -16.89 0.46 10.79
CA ASP A 33 -16.44 1.57 11.63
C ASP A 33 -16.90 1.35 13.08
N PHE A 34 -15.96 1.10 13.98
CA PHE A 34 -16.19 0.96 15.42
C PHE A 34 -15.80 2.22 16.20
N GLY A 35 -15.75 3.39 15.55
CA GLY A 35 -15.31 4.65 16.12
C GLY A 35 -13.78 4.76 16.17
N LYS A 36 -13.13 4.08 17.08
CA LYS A 36 -11.65 4.10 17.23
C LYS A 36 -10.92 2.97 16.47
N ASN A 37 -11.66 2.09 15.82
CA ASN A 37 -11.14 1.01 14.98
C ASN A 37 -11.93 0.97 13.69
N VAL A 38 -11.27 1.07 12.55
CA VAL A 38 -11.88 1.12 11.22
C VAL A 38 -11.26 0.09 10.31
N ILE A 39 -12.11 -0.73 9.70
CA ILE A 39 -11.71 -1.76 8.74
C ILE A 39 -12.02 -1.27 7.33
N TYR A 40 -11.02 -1.32 6.45
CA TYR A 40 -11.12 -0.94 5.06
C TYR A 40 -11.13 -2.16 4.13
N SER A 41 -11.56 -1.94 2.89
CA SER A 41 -11.42 -2.93 1.83
C SER A 41 -9.94 -3.32 1.64
N GLY A 42 -9.68 -4.59 1.29
CA GLY A 42 -8.31 -5.10 1.12
C GLY A 42 -7.64 -5.60 2.40
N GLY A 43 -8.34 -5.60 3.56
CA GLY A 43 -7.81 -6.17 4.81
C GLY A 43 -6.96 -5.23 5.65
N LEU A 44 -6.95 -3.93 5.34
CA LEU A 44 -6.33 -2.91 6.16
C LEU A 44 -7.26 -2.51 7.31
N THR A 45 -6.70 -2.28 8.49
CA THR A 45 -7.40 -1.74 9.66
C THR A 45 -6.58 -0.60 10.25
N THR A 46 -7.21 0.50 10.63
CA THR A 46 -6.60 1.54 11.47
C THR A 46 -7.22 1.51 12.86
N TRP A 47 -6.40 1.66 13.90
CA TRP A 47 -6.85 1.57 15.27
C TRP A 47 -6.19 2.65 16.14
N GLU A 48 -6.99 3.61 16.61
CA GLU A 48 -6.57 4.56 17.64
C GLU A 48 -6.62 3.87 19.00
N ILE A 49 -5.50 3.23 19.34
CA ILE A 49 -5.39 2.42 20.54
C ILE A 49 -5.24 3.31 21.79
N ARG A 50 -5.99 3.02 22.84
CA ARG A 50 -5.91 3.77 24.11
C ARG A 50 -4.65 3.40 24.88
N GLU A 51 -4.03 4.39 25.54
CA GLU A 51 -2.81 4.22 26.35
C GLU A 51 -2.92 3.07 27.38
N LYS A 52 -4.08 2.94 28.01
CA LYS A 52 -4.34 1.89 29.02
C LYS A 52 -4.73 0.53 28.43
N HIS A 53 -4.67 0.37 27.10
CA HIS A 53 -4.91 -0.92 26.48
C HIS A 53 -3.76 -1.90 26.80
N ILE A 54 -4.07 -3.21 26.84
CA ILE A 54 -3.09 -4.25 27.20
C ILE A 54 -1.85 -4.25 26.27
N ILE A 55 -1.99 -3.87 25.00
CA ILE A 55 -0.89 -3.88 24.02
C ILE A 55 0.19 -2.87 24.41
N PRO A 56 -0.08 -1.53 24.51
CA PRO A 56 0.94 -0.58 24.93
C PRO A 56 1.49 -0.87 26.32
N LEU A 57 0.65 -1.31 27.29
CA LEU A 57 1.10 -1.67 28.61
C LEU A 57 2.11 -2.84 28.60
N LYS A 58 1.87 -3.88 27.81
CA LYS A 58 2.78 -5.05 27.73
C LYS A 58 4.03 -4.77 26.92
N LEU A 59 3.98 -3.83 25.96
CA LEU A 59 5.14 -3.39 25.20
C LEU A 59 6.00 -2.34 25.95
N GLY A 60 5.54 -1.86 27.13
CA GLY A 60 6.24 -0.81 27.88
C GLY A 60 6.35 0.50 27.11
N ARG A 61 5.34 0.83 26.31
CA ARG A 61 5.30 2.03 25.46
C ARG A 61 4.09 2.87 25.82
N GLU A 62 4.32 4.13 26.17
CA GLU A 62 3.24 5.06 26.50
C GLU A 62 2.42 5.42 25.25
N ASN A 63 3.09 5.52 24.11
CA ASN A 63 2.44 5.83 22.82
C ASN A 63 2.97 4.94 21.69
N ILE A 64 2.19 3.92 21.34
CA ILE A 64 2.59 2.94 20.33
C ILE A 64 2.60 3.53 18.91
N SER A 65 1.78 4.54 18.65
CA SER A 65 1.71 5.21 17.34
C SER A 65 2.88 6.15 17.05
N ASP A 66 3.69 6.51 18.07
CA ASP A 66 4.87 7.35 17.89
C ASP A 66 6.12 6.58 17.42
N THR A 67 6.06 5.27 17.46
CA THR A 67 7.20 4.42 17.07
C THR A 67 7.15 4.11 15.58
N GLY A 68 7.52 5.04 14.74
CA GLY A 68 7.71 4.79 13.31
C GLY A 68 8.57 3.53 13.09
N SER A 69 8.10 2.60 12.30
CA SER A 69 8.82 1.39 11.92
C SER A 69 8.93 1.32 10.40
N ASN A 70 10.15 1.48 9.88
CA ASN A 70 10.46 1.29 8.46
C ASN A 70 10.76 -0.19 8.12
N ARG A 71 10.22 -1.13 8.90
CA ARG A 71 10.43 -2.57 8.70
C ARG A 71 9.40 -3.21 7.78
N PHE A 72 8.38 -2.49 7.40
CA PHE A 72 7.32 -2.93 6.48
C PHE A 72 6.78 -1.72 5.71
N GLU A 73 6.14 -2.00 4.61
CA GLU A 73 5.35 -1.04 3.86
C GLU A 73 3.97 -1.64 3.55
N ILE A 74 3.01 -0.77 3.32
CA ILE A 74 1.68 -1.14 2.85
C ILE A 74 1.70 -0.98 1.33
N TYR A 75 1.57 -2.08 0.62
CA TYR A 75 1.60 -2.12 -0.83
C TYR A 75 0.19 -2.10 -1.44
N PHE A 76 0.00 -1.22 -2.40
CA PHE A 76 -1.19 -1.17 -3.26
C PHE A 76 -0.79 -1.25 -4.72
N GLU A 77 -1.67 -1.84 -5.54
CA GLU A 77 -1.53 -1.82 -6.99
C GLU A 77 -2.53 -0.85 -7.64
N THR A 78 -2.12 -0.28 -8.77
CA THR A 78 -2.98 0.60 -9.58
C THR A 78 -2.74 0.39 -11.07
N GLU A 79 -3.78 0.65 -11.86
CA GLU A 79 -3.68 0.78 -13.31
C GLU A 79 -3.46 2.24 -13.76
N ASN A 80 -3.54 3.21 -12.83
CA ASN A 80 -3.38 4.64 -13.09
C ASN A 80 -2.39 5.29 -12.11
N LEU A 81 -1.11 4.93 -12.21
CA LEU A 81 -0.08 5.43 -11.28
C LEU A 81 0.12 6.94 -11.40
N ASP A 82 0.09 7.49 -12.62
CA ASP A 82 0.30 8.92 -12.86
C ASP A 82 -0.84 9.76 -12.25
N GLY A 83 -2.10 9.34 -12.42
CA GLY A 83 -3.25 10.01 -11.80
C GLY A 83 -3.22 9.93 -10.27
N ASN A 84 -2.76 8.80 -9.71
CA ASN A 84 -2.58 8.68 -8.27
C ASN A 84 -1.46 9.60 -7.76
N LEU A 85 -0.35 9.73 -8.48
CA LEU A 85 0.72 10.66 -8.13
C LEU A 85 0.23 12.11 -8.09
N GLU A 86 -0.55 12.53 -9.07
CA GLU A 86 -1.13 13.88 -9.12
C GLU A 86 -2.09 14.12 -7.95
N ASN A 87 -2.96 13.14 -7.66
CA ASN A 87 -3.89 13.21 -6.52
C ASN A 87 -3.15 13.36 -5.19
N LEU A 88 -2.11 12.55 -4.97
CA LEU A 88 -1.29 12.63 -3.74
C LEU A 88 -0.59 13.99 -3.61
N LYS A 89 -0.02 14.52 -4.70
CA LYS A 89 0.59 15.86 -4.73
C LYS A 89 -0.42 16.96 -4.41
N LYS A 90 -1.62 16.90 -5.01
CA LYS A 90 -2.70 17.86 -4.77
C LYS A 90 -3.13 17.89 -3.30
N ASN A 91 -3.09 16.76 -2.62
CA ASN A 91 -3.45 16.63 -1.21
C ASN A 91 -2.26 16.86 -0.26
N GLY A 92 -1.10 17.28 -0.75
CA GLY A 92 0.06 17.63 0.07
C GLY A 92 0.67 16.45 0.84
N VAL A 93 0.54 15.23 0.31
CA VAL A 93 1.06 14.03 0.95
C VAL A 93 2.60 14.07 0.99
N LYS A 94 3.19 13.64 2.10
CA LYS A 94 4.63 13.59 2.29
C LYS A 94 5.23 12.39 1.56
N PHE A 95 6.02 12.64 0.53
CA PHE A 95 6.68 11.58 -0.25
C PHE A 95 8.01 11.14 0.38
N LEU A 96 8.31 9.83 0.28
CA LEU A 96 9.66 9.30 0.37
C LEU A 96 10.38 9.56 -0.97
N HIS A 97 9.72 9.20 -2.08
CA HIS A 97 10.11 9.54 -3.45
C HIS A 97 8.88 9.61 -4.36
N GLY A 98 8.99 10.38 -5.44
CA GLY A 98 7.99 10.41 -6.50
C GLY A 98 8.05 9.17 -7.38
N LEU A 99 7.70 9.33 -8.66
CA LEU A 99 7.78 8.22 -9.63
C LEU A 99 9.20 7.66 -9.70
N HIS A 100 9.33 6.35 -9.52
CA HIS A 100 10.57 5.60 -9.60
C HIS A 100 10.33 4.30 -10.35
N GLU A 101 11.25 3.91 -11.22
CA GLU A 101 11.22 2.58 -11.86
C GLU A 101 12.17 1.65 -11.10
N GLU A 102 11.62 0.58 -10.57
CA GLU A 102 12.35 -0.47 -9.89
C GLU A 102 13.26 -1.25 -10.86
N PRO A 103 14.31 -1.92 -10.39
CA PRO A 103 15.22 -2.67 -11.26
C PRO A 103 14.54 -3.70 -12.17
N TRP A 104 13.42 -4.26 -11.72
CA TRP A 104 12.60 -5.19 -12.52
C TRP A 104 11.61 -4.48 -13.47
N GLY A 105 11.58 -3.13 -13.46
CA GLY A 105 10.84 -2.32 -14.40
C GLY A 105 9.45 -1.91 -14.00
N GLN A 106 8.96 -2.28 -12.81
CA GLN A 106 7.72 -1.75 -12.27
C GLN A 106 7.91 -0.30 -11.84
N ARG A 107 7.01 0.59 -12.20
CA ARG A 107 7.03 1.96 -11.68
C ARG A 107 6.27 2.02 -10.37
N THR A 108 6.82 2.75 -9.40
CA THR A 108 6.30 2.88 -8.04
C THR A 108 6.36 4.32 -7.55
N ILE A 109 5.56 4.63 -6.54
CA ILE A 109 5.64 5.84 -5.72
C ILE A 109 5.58 5.43 -4.25
N ARG A 110 6.43 6.04 -3.39
CA ARG A 110 6.39 5.80 -1.95
C ARG A 110 6.16 7.07 -1.18
N PHE A 111 5.31 7.00 -0.18
CA PHE A 111 4.88 8.14 0.63
C PHE A 111 4.47 7.70 2.03
N PHE A 112 4.15 8.66 2.88
CA PHE A 112 3.79 8.40 4.27
C PHE A 112 2.34 8.79 4.55
N ASP A 113 1.67 8.00 5.39
CA ASP A 113 0.42 8.37 5.99
C ASP A 113 0.61 9.43 7.11
N PRO A 114 -0.45 9.97 7.74
CA PRO A 114 -0.34 10.96 8.82
C PRO A 114 0.49 10.50 10.04
N ASP A 115 0.61 9.19 10.26
CA ASP A 115 1.37 8.59 11.36
C ASP A 115 2.77 8.10 10.94
N ASN A 116 3.22 8.44 9.73
CA ASN A 116 4.49 8.05 9.12
C ASN A 116 4.64 6.54 8.84
N HIS A 117 3.55 5.82 8.60
CA HIS A 117 3.64 4.50 8.01
C HIS A 117 4.02 4.62 6.53
N LEU A 118 4.95 3.77 6.09
CA LEU A 118 5.38 3.75 4.69
C LEU A 118 4.33 3.05 3.82
N ILE A 119 3.97 3.71 2.72
CA ILE A 119 3.02 3.21 1.74
C ILE A 119 3.68 3.22 0.37
N GLU A 120 3.50 2.13 -0.38
CA GLU A 120 3.86 2.03 -1.78
C GLU A 120 2.59 1.87 -2.64
N ILE A 121 2.54 2.58 -3.75
CA ILE A 121 1.64 2.29 -4.86
C ILE A 121 2.50 1.93 -6.06
N GLY A 122 2.33 0.71 -6.58
CA GLY A 122 2.99 0.22 -7.78
C GLY A 122 2.03 0.05 -8.95
N GLU A 123 2.57 0.08 -10.18
CA GLU A 123 1.83 -0.39 -11.34
C GLU A 123 1.37 -1.84 -11.11
N SER A 124 0.14 -2.17 -11.49
CA SER A 124 -0.27 -3.58 -11.50
C SER A 124 0.63 -4.39 -12.46
N MET A 125 0.76 -5.67 -12.17
CA MET A 125 1.59 -6.57 -12.98
C MET A 125 1.17 -6.53 -14.46
N LYS A 126 -0.14 -6.44 -14.74
CA LYS A 126 -0.68 -6.31 -16.08
C LYS A 126 -0.14 -5.06 -16.81
N ILE A 127 -0.05 -3.94 -16.10
CA ILE A 127 0.38 -2.66 -16.69
C ILE A 127 1.85 -2.69 -17.06
N PHE A 128 2.76 -3.03 -16.14
CA PHE A 128 4.19 -2.97 -16.49
C PHE A 128 4.64 -4.09 -17.44
N VAL A 129 4.06 -5.29 -17.35
CA VAL A 129 4.28 -6.37 -18.33
C VAL A 129 3.75 -5.95 -19.70
N GLY A 130 2.53 -5.40 -19.76
CA GLY A 130 1.96 -4.89 -21.02
C GLY A 130 2.78 -3.76 -21.64
N ARG A 131 3.36 -2.88 -20.82
CA ARG A 131 4.25 -1.82 -21.29
C ARG A 131 5.48 -2.39 -21.99
N PHE A 132 6.18 -3.36 -21.40
CA PHE A 132 7.32 -4.00 -22.03
C PHE A 132 6.97 -4.73 -23.33
N TYR A 133 5.82 -5.41 -23.35
CA TYR A 133 5.35 -6.06 -24.57
C TYR A 133 5.08 -5.04 -25.69
N ASN A 134 4.46 -3.91 -25.37
CA ASN A 134 4.21 -2.82 -26.32
C ASN A 134 5.50 -2.11 -26.76
N GLU A 135 6.55 -2.13 -25.96
CA GLU A 135 7.89 -1.66 -26.31
C GLU A 135 8.63 -2.66 -27.23
N GLY A 136 8.05 -3.82 -27.52
CA GLY A 136 8.57 -4.80 -28.45
C GLY A 136 9.37 -5.95 -27.82
N LEU A 137 9.40 -6.07 -26.48
CA LEU A 137 10.07 -7.17 -25.83
C LEU A 137 9.27 -8.46 -26.03
N SER A 138 9.99 -9.55 -26.30
CA SER A 138 9.42 -10.90 -26.32
C SER A 138 9.05 -11.37 -24.90
N VAL A 139 8.19 -12.38 -24.81
CA VAL A 139 7.80 -12.99 -23.52
C VAL A 139 9.02 -13.47 -22.72
N ASP A 140 10.04 -14.03 -23.40
CA ASP A 140 11.27 -14.51 -22.77
C ASP A 140 12.12 -13.37 -22.21
N GLU A 141 12.19 -12.23 -22.92
CA GLU A 141 12.90 -11.03 -22.45
C GLU A 141 12.18 -10.40 -21.26
N ILE A 142 10.84 -10.37 -21.27
CA ILE A 142 10.04 -9.88 -20.15
C ILE A 142 10.26 -10.75 -18.92
N GLU A 143 10.17 -12.09 -19.04
CA GLU A 143 10.44 -13.02 -17.95
C GLU A 143 11.83 -12.79 -17.35
N LYS A 144 12.86 -12.70 -18.20
CA LYS A 144 14.24 -12.45 -17.77
C LYS A 144 14.41 -11.13 -17.03
N ARG A 145 13.73 -10.08 -17.48
CA ARG A 145 13.82 -8.73 -16.90
C ARG A 145 13.05 -8.61 -15.59
N THR A 146 11.84 -9.17 -15.54
CA THR A 146 10.88 -8.92 -14.46
C THR A 146 10.84 -10.03 -13.42
N SER A 147 11.35 -11.22 -13.74
CA SER A 147 11.18 -12.47 -13.00
C SER A 147 9.70 -12.91 -12.87
N VAL A 148 8.79 -12.32 -13.62
CA VAL A 148 7.40 -12.79 -13.72
C VAL A 148 7.41 -14.08 -14.52
N PRO A 149 6.81 -15.19 -14.02
CA PRO A 149 6.81 -16.47 -14.73
C PRO A 149 6.15 -16.37 -16.11
N ARG A 150 6.72 -17.07 -17.11
CA ARG A 150 6.26 -17.06 -18.50
C ARG A 150 4.76 -17.29 -18.66
N ASN A 151 4.22 -18.29 -17.95
CA ASN A 151 2.79 -18.61 -18.00
C ASN A 151 1.92 -17.45 -17.49
N GLU A 152 2.41 -16.71 -16.50
CA GLU A 152 1.72 -15.54 -15.97
C GLU A 152 1.77 -14.37 -16.96
N ILE A 153 2.91 -14.15 -17.63
CA ILE A 153 3.04 -13.14 -18.69
C ILE A 153 2.04 -13.42 -19.82
N ILE A 154 1.97 -14.67 -20.30
CA ILE A 154 1.02 -15.10 -21.34
C ILE A 154 -0.42 -14.82 -20.88
N ARG A 155 -0.76 -15.19 -19.64
CA ARG A 155 -2.09 -14.94 -19.07
C ARG A 155 -2.43 -13.44 -19.00
N LEU A 156 -1.49 -12.61 -18.55
CA LEU A 156 -1.68 -11.15 -18.41
C LEU A 156 -1.83 -10.45 -19.75
N LEU A 157 -1.14 -10.96 -20.79
CA LEU A 157 -1.17 -10.41 -22.17
C LEU A 157 -2.28 -11.03 -23.03
N GLU A 158 -3.00 -12.02 -22.53
CA GLU A 158 -4.08 -12.73 -23.25
C GLU A 158 -3.57 -13.38 -24.57
N LEU A 159 -2.35 -13.95 -24.56
CA LEU A 159 -1.67 -14.60 -25.69
C LEU A 159 -1.95 -16.11 -25.78
#